data_13fbee43e806fb005a7726b6b8847b5a
#
_entry.id   13fbee43e806fb005a7726b6b8847b5a
#
_cell.length_a   1.000
_cell.length_b   1.000
_cell.length_c   1.000
_cell.angle_alpha   90.00
_cell.angle_beta   90.00
_cell.angle_gamma   90.00
#
_symmetry.space_group_name_H-M   'P 1'
#
loop_
_entity.id
_entity.type
_entity.pdbx_description
1 polymer ?
#
loop_
_entity_poly.entity_id
_entity_poly.type
_entity_poly.pdbx_seq_one_letter_code
_entity_poly.pdbx_strand_id
1 'polypeptide(L)'
;MSGISEEIVIVGGGLAGASVACTLARAGRPALLIERDPEPRHKVCGEFLSVEAQAYLAHLGIDLDHLGASRISLLRLVHGRDVAEADLPFVARGLSRKILDEALLQEARHRGARVVRDMSARSLSCDGERFRIEAGSSGEIHADTLFLATGKHDLRGAKRQSAGSIDDLIGFKLHYSLAEDQRRALDGAIEVLLFTGGYAGLQMIEGGLANLCLVVSKGRFEQVGKSWDGLIEHITRECPHLNERLRGAVPVFERPLAIFQIPYGFLHAPDPAEPQNLFRLGDQAGVIPSFTGDGMSIALHSGCLATSTFLSLGHASTVFHRRIQADIRRQVRLASFMNRVVRQASGRKMVFGLCRAWPAAMRHVAALTRVEDASMQRALTAS
;
A
#
# COMPACT_ATOMS: atom_id res chain seq x y z
N MET A 1 -32.38 17.70 -6.78
CA MET A 1 -32.13 16.63 -5.79
C MET A 1 -31.40 17.25 -4.62
N SER A 2 -31.89 17.12 -3.38
CA SER A 2 -31.20 17.64 -2.20
C SER A 2 -29.90 16.87 -2.01
N GLY A 3 -28.75 17.56 -2.02
CA GLY A 3 -27.45 16.95 -1.76
C GLY A 3 -27.37 16.39 -0.32
N ILE A 4 -26.56 15.35 -0.13
CA ILE A 4 -26.20 14.82 1.20
C ILE A 4 -25.27 15.84 1.86
N SER A 5 -25.55 16.23 3.10
CA SER A 5 -24.69 17.15 3.87
C SER A 5 -24.18 16.44 5.12
N GLU A 6 -22.86 16.40 5.28
CA GLU A 6 -22.15 15.70 6.36
C GLU A 6 -21.08 16.60 6.98
N GLU A 7 -20.81 16.42 8.24
CA GLU A 7 -19.69 17.10 8.91
C GLU A 7 -18.35 16.53 8.38
N ILE A 8 -18.24 15.20 8.36
CA ILE A 8 -16.99 14.51 8.01
C ILE A 8 -17.27 13.49 6.90
N VAL A 9 -16.53 13.61 5.79
CA VAL A 9 -16.55 12.63 4.69
C VAL A 9 -15.17 12.03 4.47
N ILE A 10 -15.15 10.72 4.25
CA ILE A 10 -13.96 9.95 3.90
C ILE A 10 -14.17 9.39 2.49
N VAL A 11 -13.28 9.72 1.56
CA VAL A 11 -13.32 9.23 0.18
C VAL A 11 -12.31 8.11 -0.02
N GLY A 12 -12.80 6.87 -0.11
CA GLY A 12 -12.02 5.65 -0.32
C GLY A 12 -11.94 4.76 0.92
N GLY A 13 -12.40 3.51 0.79
CA GLY A 13 -12.46 2.47 1.83
C GLY A 13 -11.24 1.55 1.87
N GLY A 14 -10.05 2.01 1.41
CA GLY A 14 -8.79 1.29 1.64
C GLY A 14 -8.27 1.47 3.06
N LEU A 15 -7.06 0.94 3.34
CA LEU A 15 -6.46 0.95 4.68
C LEU A 15 -6.47 2.32 5.36
N ALA A 16 -6.09 3.37 4.64
CA ALA A 16 -6.04 4.73 5.21
C ALA A 16 -7.43 5.27 5.56
N GLY A 17 -8.41 5.17 4.66
CA GLY A 17 -9.76 5.67 4.94
C GLY A 17 -10.50 4.84 5.96
N ALA A 18 -10.36 3.52 5.92
CA ALA A 18 -10.97 2.64 6.91
C ALA A 18 -10.38 2.85 8.32
N SER A 19 -9.07 3.11 8.45
CA SER A 19 -8.46 3.44 9.75
C SER A 19 -9.00 4.76 10.32
N VAL A 20 -9.20 5.78 9.47
CA VAL A 20 -9.88 7.04 9.90
C VAL A 20 -11.29 6.74 10.38
N ALA A 21 -12.07 5.98 9.60
CA ALA A 21 -13.45 5.65 9.97
C ALA A 21 -13.54 4.90 11.30
N CYS A 22 -12.67 3.89 11.52
CA CYS A 22 -12.58 3.17 12.80
C CYS A 22 -12.25 4.10 13.97
N THR A 23 -11.25 4.96 13.79
CA THR A 23 -10.75 5.82 14.87
C THR A 23 -11.73 6.93 15.21
N LEU A 24 -12.33 7.59 14.21
CA LEU A 24 -13.38 8.61 14.43
C LEU A 24 -14.61 8.02 15.12
N ALA A 25 -15.07 6.86 14.66
CA ALA A 25 -16.23 6.20 15.27
C ALA A 25 -15.96 5.84 16.74
N ARG A 26 -14.75 5.35 17.08
CA ARG A 26 -14.33 5.10 18.46
C ARG A 26 -14.32 6.38 19.31
N ALA A 27 -13.96 7.51 18.72
CA ALA A 27 -13.99 8.80 19.38
C ALA A 27 -15.39 9.45 19.47
N GLY A 28 -16.46 8.73 19.11
CA GLY A 28 -17.83 9.24 19.12
C GLY A 28 -18.14 10.27 18.01
N ARG A 29 -17.31 10.34 16.98
CA ARG A 29 -17.48 11.24 15.82
C ARG A 29 -17.58 10.46 14.51
N PRO A 30 -18.64 9.65 14.33
CA PRO A 30 -18.78 8.82 13.14
C PRO A 30 -18.82 9.66 11.85
N ALA A 31 -18.16 9.17 10.80
CA ALA A 31 -18.08 9.82 9.51
C ALA A 31 -18.83 9.05 8.44
N LEU A 32 -19.18 9.73 7.33
CA LEU A 32 -19.57 9.06 6.09
C LEU A 32 -18.33 8.64 5.31
N LEU A 33 -18.14 7.33 5.15
CA LEU A 33 -17.15 6.78 4.24
C LEU A 33 -17.82 6.31 2.95
N ILE A 34 -17.33 6.80 1.80
CA ILE A 34 -17.76 6.34 0.48
C ILE A 34 -16.68 5.49 -0.18
N GLU A 35 -17.06 4.32 -0.71
CA GLU A 35 -16.19 3.41 -1.44
C GLU A 35 -16.80 3.09 -2.81
N ARG A 36 -16.00 3.21 -3.86
CA ARG A 36 -16.45 2.99 -5.24
C ARG A 36 -16.75 1.51 -5.54
N ASP A 37 -16.05 0.59 -4.87
CA ASP A 37 -16.19 -0.83 -5.14
C ASP A 37 -17.43 -1.38 -4.40
N PRO A 38 -18.38 -2.04 -5.10
CA PRO A 38 -19.59 -2.57 -4.46
C PRO A 38 -19.25 -3.71 -3.50
N GLU A 39 -18.21 -4.50 -3.80
CA GLU A 39 -17.80 -5.67 -3.05
C GLU A 39 -16.30 -5.65 -2.70
N PRO A 40 -15.86 -6.46 -1.71
CA PRO A 40 -14.45 -6.65 -1.42
C PRO A 40 -13.70 -7.20 -2.62
N ARG A 41 -12.63 -6.54 -3.04
CA ARG A 41 -11.84 -6.97 -4.19
C ARG A 41 -10.34 -6.98 -3.93
N HIS A 42 -9.63 -7.76 -4.72
CA HIS A 42 -8.18 -7.73 -4.75
C HIS A 42 -7.65 -6.43 -5.36
N LYS A 43 -6.53 -5.94 -4.83
CA LYS A 43 -5.83 -4.73 -5.30
C LYS A 43 -4.38 -5.08 -5.61
N VAL A 44 -3.74 -4.36 -6.53
CA VAL A 44 -2.31 -4.53 -6.80
C VAL A 44 -1.52 -4.09 -5.58
N CYS A 45 -0.96 -5.06 -4.86
CA CYS A 45 -0.25 -4.89 -3.61
C CYS A 45 0.63 -6.12 -3.34
N GLY A 46 1.79 -5.92 -2.70
CA GLY A 46 2.62 -7.02 -2.22
C GLY A 46 2.00 -7.82 -1.08
N GLU A 47 1.00 -7.26 -0.38
CA GLU A 47 0.27 -7.93 0.72
C GLU A 47 1.17 -8.38 1.89
N PHE A 48 2.26 -7.65 2.09
CA PHE A 48 3.22 -7.84 3.17
C PHE A 48 2.96 -6.84 4.29
N LEU A 49 2.59 -7.31 5.46
CA LEU A 49 2.34 -6.52 6.67
C LEU A 49 3.57 -6.51 7.56
N SER A 50 4.21 -5.36 7.66
CA SER A 50 5.32 -5.12 8.58
C SER A 50 4.85 -5.09 10.04
N VAL A 51 5.78 -5.04 10.98
CA VAL A 51 5.47 -4.99 12.41
C VAL A 51 4.66 -3.74 12.79
N GLU A 52 4.93 -2.59 12.17
CA GLU A 52 4.18 -1.36 12.39
C GLU A 52 2.75 -1.47 11.86
N ALA A 53 2.57 -2.05 10.67
CA ALA A 53 1.24 -2.31 10.13
C ALA A 53 0.42 -3.22 11.07
N GLN A 54 1.04 -4.25 11.63
CA GLN A 54 0.41 -5.14 12.62
C GLN A 54 0.02 -4.38 13.89
N ALA A 55 0.87 -3.49 14.41
CA ALA A 55 0.58 -2.69 15.59
C ALA A 55 -0.62 -1.74 15.36
N TYR A 56 -0.69 -1.06 14.20
CA TYR A 56 -1.86 -0.26 13.83
C TYR A 56 -3.12 -1.11 13.73
N LEU A 57 -3.05 -2.28 13.09
CA LEU A 57 -4.20 -3.16 12.92
C LEU A 57 -4.72 -3.68 14.27
N ALA A 58 -3.83 -4.09 15.17
CA ALA A 58 -4.19 -4.49 16.53
C ALA A 58 -4.87 -3.35 17.30
N HIS A 59 -4.33 -2.11 17.21
CA HIS A 59 -4.95 -0.93 17.79
C HIS A 59 -6.36 -0.66 17.25
N LEU A 60 -6.57 -0.94 15.96
CA LEU A 60 -7.86 -0.81 15.29
C LEU A 60 -8.81 -1.99 15.55
N GLY A 61 -8.38 -3.00 16.33
CA GLY A 61 -9.21 -4.16 16.69
C GLY A 61 -9.19 -5.31 15.69
N ILE A 62 -8.20 -5.34 14.79
CA ILE A 62 -8.06 -6.40 13.77
C ILE A 62 -7.14 -7.49 14.27
N ASP A 63 -7.64 -8.70 14.39
CA ASP A 63 -6.89 -9.92 14.72
C ASP A 63 -6.42 -10.62 13.43
N LEU A 64 -5.12 -10.54 13.16
CA LEU A 64 -4.52 -11.12 11.96
C LEU A 64 -4.45 -12.65 12.00
N ASP A 65 -4.38 -13.25 13.19
CA ASP A 65 -4.39 -14.72 13.32
C ASP A 65 -5.79 -15.26 13.00
N HIS A 66 -6.84 -14.58 13.47
CA HIS A 66 -8.22 -14.91 13.12
C HIS A 66 -8.50 -14.78 11.61
N LEU A 67 -7.86 -13.82 10.93
CA LEU A 67 -7.96 -13.66 9.47
C LEU A 67 -7.09 -14.65 8.67
N GLY A 68 -6.33 -15.51 9.35
CA GLY A 68 -5.49 -16.53 8.70
C GLY A 68 -4.22 -15.99 8.05
N ALA A 69 -3.71 -14.83 8.50
CA ALA A 69 -2.51 -14.20 7.93
C ALA A 69 -1.28 -15.09 8.06
N SER A 70 -0.60 -15.39 6.96
CA SER A 70 0.61 -16.20 6.92
C SER A 70 1.78 -15.52 7.60
N ARG A 71 2.59 -16.26 8.38
CA ARG A 71 3.78 -15.74 9.06
C ARG A 71 4.97 -15.68 8.10
N ILE A 72 5.77 -14.62 8.20
CA ILE A 72 6.95 -14.41 7.36
C ILE A 72 8.09 -13.94 8.29
N SER A 73 9.16 -14.74 8.35
CA SER A 73 10.34 -14.43 9.16
C SER A 73 11.65 -14.44 8.37
N LEU A 74 11.58 -14.85 7.09
CA LEU A 74 12.74 -15.03 6.23
C LEU A 74 12.62 -14.15 4.98
N LEU A 75 13.69 -13.47 4.61
CA LEU A 75 13.84 -12.71 3.37
C LEU A 75 14.84 -13.43 2.45
N ARG A 76 14.41 -13.73 1.23
CA ARG A 76 15.27 -14.23 0.15
C ARG A 76 15.36 -13.19 -0.96
N LEU A 77 16.57 -12.76 -1.25
CA LEU A 77 16.86 -11.94 -2.42
C LEU A 77 17.36 -12.86 -3.55
N VAL A 78 16.68 -12.84 -4.69
CA VAL A 78 16.98 -13.73 -5.82
C VAL A 78 17.51 -12.92 -7.00
N HIS A 79 18.62 -13.35 -7.57
CA HIS A 79 19.18 -12.81 -8.81
C HIS A 79 19.70 -13.94 -9.69
N GLY A 80 19.09 -14.17 -10.83
CA GLY A 80 19.38 -15.33 -11.67
C GLY A 80 19.00 -16.65 -10.97
N ARG A 81 19.97 -17.51 -10.75
CA ARG A 81 19.83 -18.80 -10.01
C ARG A 81 20.24 -18.67 -8.55
N ASP A 82 20.90 -17.59 -8.20
CA ASP A 82 21.47 -17.40 -6.87
C ASP A 82 20.44 -16.81 -5.90
N VAL A 83 20.51 -17.26 -4.65
CA VAL A 83 19.67 -16.79 -3.54
C VAL A 83 20.57 -16.31 -2.42
N ALA A 84 20.30 -15.11 -1.92
CA ALA A 84 20.84 -14.62 -0.65
C ALA A 84 19.71 -14.60 0.37
N GLU A 85 19.94 -15.13 1.55
CA GLU A 85 18.92 -15.34 2.58
C GLU A 85 19.33 -14.67 3.89
N ALA A 86 18.35 -14.06 4.57
CA ALA A 86 18.53 -13.51 5.92
C ALA A 86 17.21 -13.56 6.68
N ASP A 87 17.30 -13.77 8.00
CA ASP A 87 16.17 -13.59 8.89
C ASP A 87 15.71 -12.12 8.85
N LEU A 88 14.40 -11.89 8.84
CA LEU A 88 13.86 -10.57 9.11
C LEU A 88 14.07 -10.20 10.59
N PRO A 89 14.31 -8.93 10.93
CA PRO A 89 14.43 -8.50 12.33
C PRO A 89 13.10 -8.52 13.10
N PHE A 90 12.03 -8.98 12.47
CA PHE A 90 10.68 -9.09 13.01
C PHE A 90 9.92 -10.19 12.26
N VAL A 91 8.77 -10.59 12.80
CA VAL A 91 7.83 -11.48 12.09
C VAL A 91 6.83 -10.60 11.35
N ALA A 92 6.85 -10.66 10.02
CA ALA A 92 5.84 -10.04 9.16
C ALA A 92 4.65 -10.99 8.95
N ARG A 93 3.60 -10.47 8.29
CA ARG A 93 2.41 -11.24 7.93
C ARG A 93 2.07 -11.07 6.45
N GLY A 94 1.59 -12.12 5.82
CA GLY A 94 1.01 -12.11 4.48
C GLY A 94 -0.51 -12.21 4.56
N LEU A 95 -1.22 -11.21 4.04
CA LEU A 95 -2.69 -11.19 4.04
C LEU A 95 -3.20 -10.39 2.85
N SER A 96 -4.20 -10.94 2.13
CA SER A 96 -4.75 -10.25 0.96
C SER A 96 -5.48 -8.96 1.33
N ARG A 97 -5.37 -7.97 0.44
CA ARG A 97 -6.08 -6.70 0.57
C ARG A 97 -7.60 -6.89 0.53
N LYS A 98 -8.09 -7.94 -0.11
CA LYS A 98 -9.52 -8.26 -0.14
C LYS A 98 -10.06 -8.54 1.25
N ILE A 99 -9.36 -9.39 2.01
CA ILE A 99 -9.75 -9.74 3.38
C ILE A 99 -9.47 -8.59 4.34
N LEU A 100 -8.28 -8.01 4.26
CA LEU A 100 -7.87 -6.96 5.21
C LEU A 100 -8.69 -5.68 5.10
N ASP A 101 -8.92 -5.18 3.88
CA ASP A 101 -9.72 -3.97 3.67
C ASP A 101 -11.18 -4.18 4.15
N GLU A 102 -11.74 -5.38 3.89
CA GLU A 102 -13.10 -5.70 4.34
C GLU A 102 -13.19 -5.80 5.86
N ALA A 103 -12.23 -6.46 6.51
CA ALA A 103 -12.21 -6.56 7.98
C ALA A 103 -12.19 -5.17 8.65
N LEU A 104 -11.39 -4.24 8.12
CA LEU A 104 -11.35 -2.87 8.61
C LEU A 104 -12.66 -2.11 8.36
N LEU A 105 -13.30 -2.29 7.20
CA LEU A 105 -14.58 -1.64 6.90
C LEU A 105 -15.72 -2.21 7.76
N GLN A 106 -15.70 -3.50 8.05
CA GLN A 106 -16.65 -4.13 8.97
C GLN A 106 -16.46 -3.61 10.40
N GLU A 107 -15.22 -3.50 10.86
CA GLU A 107 -14.92 -2.93 12.16
C GLU A 107 -15.34 -1.45 12.26
N ALA A 108 -15.14 -0.66 11.20
CA ALA A 108 -15.62 0.72 11.15
C ALA A 108 -17.16 0.79 11.28
N ARG A 109 -17.90 -0.08 10.57
CA ARG A 109 -19.36 -0.18 10.69
C ARG A 109 -19.79 -0.60 12.08
N HIS A 110 -19.16 -1.62 12.66
CA HIS A 110 -19.44 -2.12 13.98
C HIS A 110 -19.31 -1.01 15.05
N ARG A 111 -18.35 -0.10 14.85
CA ARG A 111 -18.16 1.06 15.71
C ARG A 111 -19.07 2.26 15.40
N GLY A 112 -19.92 2.16 14.39
CA GLY A 112 -20.91 3.19 14.06
C GLY A 112 -20.57 4.10 12.87
N ALA A 113 -19.48 3.87 12.14
CA ALA A 113 -19.20 4.60 10.90
C ALA A 113 -20.23 4.26 9.82
N ARG A 114 -20.68 5.26 9.08
CA ARG A 114 -21.57 5.05 7.93
C ARG A 114 -20.74 4.75 6.68
N VAL A 115 -20.69 3.49 6.27
CA VAL A 115 -19.92 3.03 5.09
C VAL A 115 -20.89 2.76 3.94
N VAL A 116 -20.77 3.55 2.86
CA VAL A 116 -21.55 3.42 1.63
C VAL A 116 -20.66 2.92 0.51
N ARG A 117 -21.00 1.77 -0.06
CA ARG A 117 -20.32 1.17 -1.22
C ARG A 117 -21.05 1.52 -2.52
N ASP A 118 -20.42 1.21 -3.65
CA ASP A 118 -20.90 1.54 -5.01
C ASP A 118 -21.11 3.04 -5.22
N MET A 119 -20.31 3.85 -4.48
CA MET A 119 -20.35 5.29 -4.55
C MET A 119 -18.98 5.86 -4.93
N SER A 120 -18.85 6.31 -6.18
CA SER A 120 -17.60 6.79 -6.75
C SER A 120 -17.56 8.32 -6.75
N ALA A 121 -16.62 8.92 -6.00
CA ALA A 121 -16.31 10.34 -6.14
C ALA A 121 -15.66 10.59 -7.51
N ARG A 122 -16.17 11.56 -8.28
CA ARG A 122 -15.68 11.93 -9.62
C ARG A 122 -14.88 13.22 -9.60
N SER A 123 -15.35 14.19 -8.83
CA SER A 123 -14.69 15.49 -8.71
C SER A 123 -14.85 16.06 -7.31
N LEU A 124 -13.94 16.96 -6.98
CA LEU A 124 -13.92 17.74 -5.76
C LEU A 124 -13.81 19.21 -6.12
N SER A 125 -14.66 20.03 -5.52
CA SER A 125 -14.51 21.48 -5.49
C SER A 125 -14.69 21.98 -4.06
N CYS A 126 -14.16 23.17 -3.78
CA CYS A 126 -14.30 23.83 -2.49
C CYS A 126 -14.91 25.21 -2.72
N ASP A 127 -15.96 25.51 -1.97
CA ASP A 127 -16.59 26.83 -1.95
C ASP A 127 -16.42 27.40 -0.53
N GLY A 128 -15.46 28.30 -0.39
CA GLY A 128 -15.01 28.77 0.91
C GLY A 128 -14.37 27.65 1.71
N GLU A 129 -14.98 27.25 2.84
CA GLU A 129 -14.51 26.18 3.73
C GLU A 129 -15.24 24.85 3.53
N ARG A 130 -16.20 24.79 2.58
CA ARG A 130 -17.04 23.61 2.39
C ARG A 130 -16.71 22.87 1.11
N PHE A 131 -16.52 21.56 1.21
CA PHE A 131 -16.29 20.70 0.06
C PHE A 131 -17.59 20.28 -0.60
N ARG A 132 -17.54 20.23 -1.93
CA ARG A 132 -18.58 19.64 -2.78
C ARG A 132 -17.95 18.49 -3.56
N ILE A 133 -18.45 17.29 -3.32
CA ILE A 133 -18.00 16.05 -3.92
C ILE A 133 -19.09 15.55 -4.88
N GLU A 134 -18.77 15.44 -6.16
CA GLU A 134 -19.66 14.81 -7.14
C GLU A 134 -19.56 13.28 -6.99
N ALA A 135 -20.65 12.64 -6.56
CA ALA A 135 -20.71 11.23 -6.23
C ALA A 135 -21.47 10.41 -7.28
N GLY A 136 -21.10 10.54 -8.53
CA GLY A 136 -21.66 9.78 -9.65
C GLY A 136 -23.18 9.94 -9.79
N SER A 137 -23.92 8.85 -9.84
CA SER A 137 -25.40 8.83 -9.92
C SER A 137 -26.09 9.24 -8.61
N SER A 138 -25.34 9.27 -7.50
CA SER A 138 -25.87 9.59 -6.16
C SER A 138 -26.00 11.10 -5.89
N GLY A 139 -25.61 11.95 -6.85
CA GLY A 139 -25.70 13.39 -6.73
C GLY A 139 -24.47 14.02 -6.07
N GLU A 140 -24.68 15.07 -5.28
CA GLU A 140 -23.63 15.82 -4.60
C GLU A 140 -23.60 15.52 -3.10
N ILE A 141 -22.37 15.45 -2.54
CA ILE A 141 -22.13 15.38 -1.11
C ILE A 141 -21.40 16.64 -0.69
N HIS A 142 -21.90 17.30 0.34
CA HIS A 142 -21.26 18.46 0.96
C HIS A 142 -20.62 18.04 2.27
N ALA A 143 -19.38 18.49 2.52
CA ALA A 143 -18.61 18.13 3.71
C ALA A 143 -17.90 19.35 4.30
N ASP A 144 -17.84 19.42 5.62
CA ASP A 144 -17.06 20.45 6.32
C ASP A 144 -15.60 19.99 6.48
N THR A 145 -15.36 18.67 6.62
CA THR A 145 -14.03 18.05 6.67
C THR A 145 -13.93 16.89 5.69
N LEU A 146 -12.85 16.84 4.95
CA LEU A 146 -12.61 15.79 3.96
C LEU A 146 -11.30 15.02 4.21
N PHE A 147 -11.42 13.70 4.36
CA PHE A 147 -10.30 12.76 4.35
C PHE A 147 -10.21 12.09 2.96
N LEU A 148 -9.18 12.46 2.18
CA LEU A 148 -8.98 11.98 0.82
C LEU A 148 -8.06 10.76 0.82
N ALA A 149 -8.64 9.56 0.68
CA ALA A 149 -7.98 8.26 0.75
C ALA A 149 -8.12 7.44 -0.54
N THR A 150 -8.12 8.09 -1.71
CA THR A 150 -8.35 7.48 -3.02
C THR A 150 -7.19 6.61 -3.53
N GLY A 151 -6.12 6.47 -2.74
CA GLY A 151 -4.94 5.67 -3.08
C GLY A 151 -4.22 6.24 -4.32
N LYS A 152 -3.91 5.36 -5.29
CA LYS A 152 -3.19 5.74 -6.51
C LYS A 152 -4.03 6.51 -7.53
N HIS A 153 -5.33 6.66 -7.29
CA HIS A 153 -6.25 7.35 -8.20
C HIS A 153 -6.43 8.82 -7.82
N ASP A 154 -6.18 9.71 -8.76
CA ASP A 154 -6.40 11.13 -8.56
C ASP A 154 -7.86 11.51 -8.80
N LEU A 155 -8.37 12.42 -7.99
CA LEU A 155 -9.70 12.99 -8.12
C LEU A 155 -9.62 14.33 -8.87
N ARG A 156 -10.54 14.57 -9.80
CA ARG A 156 -10.63 15.89 -10.49
C ARG A 156 -10.82 16.99 -9.44
N GLY A 157 -10.04 18.06 -9.53
CA GLY A 157 -10.04 19.14 -8.54
C GLY A 157 -9.12 18.93 -7.34
N ALA A 158 -8.55 17.71 -7.18
CA ALA A 158 -7.62 17.40 -6.08
C ALA A 158 -6.44 16.52 -6.53
N LYS A 159 -5.93 16.74 -7.74
CA LYS A 159 -4.81 15.97 -8.29
C LYS A 159 -3.54 16.18 -7.47
N ARG A 160 -2.73 15.11 -7.36
CA ARG A 160 -1.38 15.19 -6.78
C ARG A 160 -0.45 15.96 -7.70
N GLN A 161 0.43 16.74 -7.11
CA GLN A 161 1.56 17.34 -7.81
C GLN A 161 2.74 16.37 -7.76
N SER A 162 2.87 15.49 -8.75
CA SER A 162 3.85 14.39 -8.75
C SER A 162 5.21 14.77 -9.39
N ALA A 163 5.57 16.05 -9.45
CA ALA A 163 6.83 16.49 -10.02
C ALA A 163 8.03 15.77 -9.35
N GLY A 164 8.89 15.16 -10.18
CA GLY A 164 10.09 14.45 -9.73
C GLY A 164 9.86 13.01 -9.26
N SER A 165 8.63 12.48 -9.31
CA SER A 165 8.36 11.08 -9.05
C SER A 165 8.63 10.20 -10.30
N ILE A 166 8.85 8.90 -10.08
CA ILE A 166 9.00 7.91 -11.13
C ILE A 166 7.61 7.40 -11.49
N ASP A 167 7.15 7.62 -12.73
CA ASP A 167 5.81 7.28 -13.18
C ASP A 167 5.77 6.33 -14.40
N ASP A 168 6.93 5.85 -14.87
CA ASP A 168 7.09 4.91 -15.97
C ASP A 168 6.89 3.44 -15.59
N LEU A 169 6.25 3.17 -14.47
CA LEU A 169 6.11 1.85 -13.88
C LEU A 169 4.70 1.29 -14.01
N ILE A 170 4.65 -0.02 -14.25
CA ILE A 170 3.43 -0.82 -14.26
C ILE A 170 3.56 -1.86 -13.17
N GLY A 171 2.56 -1.95 -12.29
CA GLY A 171 2.45 -2.99 -11.29
C GLY A 171 1.49 -4.08 -11.74
N PHE A 172 1.87 -5.34 -11.54
CA PHE A 172 1.02 -6.50 -11.78
C PHE A 172 0.92 -7.36 -10.52
N LYS A 173 -0.19 -8.08 -10.40
CA LYS A 173 -0.42 -9.03 -9.33
C LYS A 173 -1.24 -10.21 -9.81
N LEU A 174 -0.83 -11.41 -9.38
CA LEU A 174 -1.59 -12.64 -9.55
C LEU A 174 -1.40 -13.55 -8.35
N HIS A 175 -2.48 -14.18 -7.88
CA HIS A 175 -2.40 -15.22 -6.86
C HIS A 175 -2.30 -16.60 -7.50
N TYR A 176 -1.57 -17.49 -6.82
CA TYR A 176 -1.36 -18.88 -7.26
C TYR A 176 -1.66 -19.86 -6.12
N SER A 177 -2.24 -20.99 -6.48
CA SER A 177 -2.14 -22.22 -5.72
C SER A 177 -0.87 -22.92 -6.16
N LEU A 178 0.14 -22.99 -5.30
CA LEU A 178 1.42 -23.65 -5.61
C LEU A 178 1.31 -25.16 -5.43
N ALA A 179 2.16 -25.93 -6.15
CA ALA A 179 2.38 -27.34 -5.85
C ALA A 179 2.89 -27.47 -4.40
N GLU A 180 2.56 -28.58 -3.75
CA GLU A 180 2.78 -28.78 -2.30
C GLU A 180 4.26 -28.64 -1.89
N ASP A 181 5.19 -29.14 -2.70
CA ASP A 181 6.64 -28.99 -2.47
C ASP A 181 7.09 -27.52 -2.57
N GLN A 182 6.53 -26.75 -3.50
CA GLN A 182 6.83 -25.33 -3.67
C GLN A 182 6.16 -24.47 -2.60
N ARG A 183 4.94 -24.83 -2.18
CA ARG A 183 4.26 -24.20 -1.04
C ARG A 183 5.08 -24.33 0.23
N ARG A 184 5.55 -25.55 0.56
CA ARG A 184 6.42 -25.79 1.73
C ARG A 184 7.76 -25.05 1.63
N ALA A 185 8.34 -24.98 0.44
CA ALA A 185 9.62 -24.30 0.22
C ALA A 185 9.52 -22.77 0.34
N LEU A 186 8.33 -22.18 0.11
CA LEU A 186 8.05 -20.76 0.26
C LEU A 186 7.53 -20.39 1.66
N ASP A 187 7.05 -21.37 2.43
CA ASP A 187 6.46 -21.12 3.74
C ASP A 187 7.43 -20.38 4.68
N GLY A 188 6.92 -19.38 5.39
CA GLY A 188 7.70 -18.51 6.27
C GLY A 188 8.63 -17.53 5.58
N ALA A 189 8.69 -17.50 4.24
CA ALA A 189 9.59 -16.62 3.49
C ALA A 189 8.86 -15.62 2.59
N ILE A 190 9.52 -14.49 2.38
CA ILE A 190 9.28 -13.60 1.24
C ILE A 190 10.48 -13.67 0.29
N GLU A 191 10.22 -13.89 -0.98
CA GLU A 191 11.22 -13.90 -2.06
C GLU A 191 11.10 -12.62 -2.87
N VAL A 192 12.20 -11.85 -2.96
CA VAL A 192 12.32 -10.65 -3.80
C VAL A 192 13.24 -11.00 -4.98
N LEU A 193 12.67 -11.04 -6.17
CA LEU A 193 13.35 -11.42 -7.39
C LEU A 193 13.74 -10.17 -8.19
N LEU A 194 15.01 -10.02 -8.51
CA LEU A 194 15.56 -8.92 -9.30
C LEU A 194 15.69 -9.35 -10.76
N PHE A 195 15.03 -8.63 -11.67
CA PHE A 195 15.11 -8.89 -13.10
C PHE A 195 15.31 -7.61 -13.91
N THR A 196 15.64 -7.72 -15.19
CA THR A 196 15.84 -6.56 -16.05
C THR A 196 14.53 -5.80 -16.28
N GLY A 197 14.50 -4.56 -15.84
CA GLY A 197 13.35 -3.66 -15.95
C GLY A 197 12.43 -3.63 -14.73
N GLY A 198 12.70 -4.47 -13.70
CA GLY A 198 11.84 -4.49 -12.53
C GLY A 198 12.27 -5.43 -11.41
N TYR A 199 11.32 -5.72 -10.54
CA TYR A 199 11.45 -6.71 -9.47
C TYR A 199 10.08 -7.36 -9.19
N ALA A 200 10.10 -8.55 -8.59
CA ALA A 200 8.89 -9.24 -8.14
C ALA A 200 9.02 -9.64 -6.67
N GLY A 201 7.90 -9.68 -5.96
CA GLY A 201 7.77 -10.26 -4.63
C GLY A 201 6.87 -11.50 -4.69
N LEU A 202 7.27 -12.58 -4.05
CA LEU A 202 6.50 -13.82 -3.92
C LEU A 202 6.46 -14.23 -2.45
N GLN A 203 5.27 -14.44 -1.91
CA GLN A 203 5.08 -14.86 -0.52
C GLN A 203 3.74 -15.56 -0.34
N MET A 204 3.61 -16.32 0.76
CA MET A 204 2.34 -16.90 1.16
C MET A 204 1.40 -15.84 1.76
N ILE A 205 0.12 -16.01 1.50
CA ILE A 205 -0.99 -15.27 2.12
C ILE A 205 -1.98 -16.28 2.74
N GLU A 206 -3.14 -15.83 3.19
CA GLU A 206 -4.17 -16.68 3.75
C GLU A 206 -4.62 -17.79 2.78
N GLY A 207 -5.22 -18.84 3.34
CA GLY A 207 -5.78 -19.96 2.56
C GLY A 207 -4.74 -20.81 1.83
N GLY A 208 -3.46 -20.69 2.16
CA GLY A 208 -2.37 -21.42 1.51
C GLY A 208 -2.08 -20.95 0.08
N LEU A 209 -2.52 -19.75 -0.27
CA LEU A 209 -2.26 -19.13 -1.57
C LEU A 209 -0.93 -18.36 -1.55
N ALA A 210 -0.31 -18.23 -2.71
CA ALA A 210 0.87 -17.39 -2.91
C ALA A 210 0.50 -16.12 -3.70
N ASN A 211 0.99 -14.97 -3.25
CA ASN A 211 0.88 -13.69 -3.95
C ASN A 211 2.15 -13.41 -4.72
N LEU A 212 2.07 -13.39 -6.05
CA LEU A 212 3.10 -12.83 -6.93
C LEU A 212 2.70 -11.40 -7.29
N CYS A 213 3.45 -10.43 -6.78
CA CYS A 213 3.28 -9.02 -7.11
C CYS A 213 4.58 -8.46 -7.67
N LEU A 214 4.52 -7.80 -8.81
CA LEU A 214 5.71 -7.30 -9.49
C LEU A 214 5.52 -5.88 -10.03
N VAL A 215 6.65 -5.22 -10.25
CA VAL A 215 6.72 -3.92 -10.90
C VAL A 215 7.71 -4.02 -12.05
N VAL A 216 7.31 -3.49 -13.20
CA VAL A 216 8.13 -3.45 -14.41
C VAL A 216 8.06 -2.07 -15.06
N SER A 217 9.16 -1.63 -15.69
CA SER A 217 9.16 -0.40 -16.48
C SER A 217 8.31 -0.57 -17.75
N LYS A 218 7.63 0.50 -18.15
CA LYS A 218 6.80 0.51 -19.36
C LYS A 218 7.60 0.07 -20.58
N GLY A 219 8.84 0.59 -20.74
CA GLY A 219 9.70 0.21 -21.88
C GLY A 219 10.04 -1.29 -21.88
N ARG A 220 10.30 -1.91 -20.71
CA ARG A 220 10.53 -3.37 -20.65
C ARG A 220 9.27 -4.14 -20.98
N PHE A 221 8.12 -3.76 -20.44
CA PHE A 221 6.84 -4.40 -20.76
C PHE A 221 6.51 -4.35 -22.25
N GLU A 222 6.82 -3.23 -22.92
CA GLU A 222 6.69 -3.11 -24.37
C GLU A 222 7.61 -4.07 -25.13
N GLN A 223 8.87 -4.21 -24.71
CA GLN A 223 9.85 -5.12 -25.32
C GLN A 223 9.48 -6.60 -25.20
N VAL A 224 8.75 -7.01 -24.15
CA VAL A 224 8.29 -8.39 -23.96
C VAL A 224 6.90 -8.65 -24.54
N GLY A 225 6.41 -7.81 -25.45
CA GLY A 225 5.17 -8.02 -26.20
C GLY A 225 3.90 -7.53 -25.50
N LYS A 226 3.99 -6.69 -24.49
CA LYS A 226 2.84 -6.09 -23.74
C LYS A 226 1.85 -7.14 -23.20
N SER A 227 2.34 -8.34 -22.90
CA SER A 227 1.51 -9.44 -22.41
C SER A 227 2.02 -9.96 -21.06
N TRP A 228 1.12 -10.55 -20.28
CA TRP A 228 1.49 -11.21 -19.03
C TRP A 228 2.40 -12.41 -19.28
N ASP A 229 2.06 -13.23 -20.25
CA ASP A 229 2.82 -14.45 -20.56
C ASP A 229 4.24 -14.11 -21.01
N GLY A 230 4.41 -13.11 -21.90
CA GLY A 230 5.72 -12.63 -22.31
C GLY A 230 6.53 -12.03 -21.16
N LEU A 231 5.85 -11.36 -20.20
CA LEU A 231 6.51 -10.85 -19.00
C LEU A 231 6.97 -11.98 -18.08
N ILE A 232 6.12 -12.96 -17.79
CA ILE A 232 6.50 -14.13 -16.98
C ILE A 232 7.59 -14.96 -17.64
N GLU A 233 7.53 -15.18 -18.95
CA GLU A 233 8.58 -15.85 -19.70
C GLU A 233 9.92 -15.12 -19.59
N HIS A 234 9.90 -13.77 -19.70
CA HIS A 234 11.10 -12.96 -19.51
C HIS A 234 11.67 -13.12 -18.10
N ILE A 235 10.82 -13.04 -17.05
CA ILE A 235 11.27 -13.15 -15.66
C ILE A 235 11.80 -14.54 -15.36
N THR A 236 11.11 -15.60 -15.77
CA THR A 236 11.52 -16.99 -15.52
C THR A 236 12.79 -17.39 -16.27
N ARG A 237 13.04 -16.79 -17.43
CA ARG A 237 14.31 -16.94 -18.16
C ARG A 237 15.47 -16.28 -17.44
N GLU A 238 15.29 -15.07 -16.90
CA GLU A 238 16.30 -14.36 -16.11
C GLU A 238 16.44 -14.92 -14.68
N CYS A 239 15.35 -15.36 -14.08
CA CYS A 239 15.29 -15.91 -12.73
C CYS A 239 14.69 -17.33 -12.75
N PRO A 240 15.48 -18.38 -13.07
CA PRO A 240 15.00 -19.77 -13.06
C PRO A 240 14.40 -20.23 -11.73
N HIS A 241 14.76 -19.57 -10.64
CA HIS A 241 14.16 -19.78 -9.33
C HIS A 241 12.64 -19.54 -9.36
N LEU A 242 12.14 -18.49 -10.04
CA LEU A 242 10.70 -18.27 -10.18
C LEU A 242 10.03 -19.37 -11.01
N ASN A 243 10.71 -19.86 -12.07
CA ASN A 243 10.19 -20.97 -12.87
C ASN A 243 9.98 -22.23 -12.01
N GLU A 244 10.93 -22.51 -11.12
CA GLU A 244 10.81 -23.62 -10.15
C GLU A 244 9.64 -23.40 -9.19
N ARG A 245 9.47 -22.19 -8.63
CA ARG A 245 8.35 -21.86 -7.75
C ARG A 245 6.98 -22.00 -8.40
N LEU A 246 6.89 -21.66 -9.68
CA LEU A 246 5.64 -21.73 -10.45
C LEU A 246 5.41 -23.10 -11.11
N ARG A 247 6.29 -24.07 -10.93
CA ARG A 247 6.12 -25.42 -11.46
C ARG A 247 4.88 -26.07 -10.85
N GLY A 248 3.92 -26.42 -11.71
CA GLY A 248 2.63 -26.99 -11.29
C GLY A 248 1.70 -26.01 -10.56
N ALA A 249 2.03 -24.73 -10.56
CA ALA A 249 1.17 -23.71 -9.96
C ALA A 249 -0.07 -23.43 -10.82
N VAL A 250 -1.20 -23.21 -10.16
CA VAL A 250 -2.48 -22.86 -10.80
C VAL A 250 -2.83 -21.41 -10.45
N PRO A 251 -3.02 -20.52 -11.44
CA PRO A 251 -3.45 -19.15 -11.16
C PRO A 251 -4.88 -19.11 -10.61
N VAL A 252 -5.11 -18.25 -9.63
CA VAL A 252 -6.43 -18.08 -8.98
C VAL A 252 -7.36 -17.17 -9.81
N PHE A 253 -6.76 -16.30 -10.64
CA PHE A 253 -7.49 -15.42 -11.56
C PHE A 253 -7.09 -15.74 -12.99
N GLU A 254 -8.01 -15.60 -13.92
CA GLU A 254 -7.74 -15.76 -15.36
C GLU A 254 -6.73 -14.73 -15.89
N ARG A 255 -6.73 -13.53 -15.35
CA ARG A 255 -5.86 -12.42 -15.75
C ARG A 255 -5.26 -11.72 -14.55
N PRO A 256 -4.01 -11.24 -14.64
CA PRO A 256 -3.40 -10.46 -13.59
C PRO A 256 -4.13 -9.13 -13.40
N LEU A 257 -4.17 -8.66 -12.17
CA LEU A 257 -4.50 -7.26 -11.89
C LEU A 257 -3.34 -6.38 -12.31
N ALA A 258 -3.65 -5.20 -12.86
CA ALA A 258 -2.65 -4.24 -13.29
C ALA A 258 -2.94 -2.83 -12.78
N ILE A 259 -1.89 -2.06 -12.53
CA ILE A 259 -1.96 -0.63 -12.25
C ILE A 259 -0.83 0.08 -13.00
N PHE A 260 -1.15 1.23 -13.58
CA PHE A 260 -0.24 2.01 -14.39
C PHE A 260 0.15 3.32 -13.68
N GLN A 261 1.28 3.91 -14.11
CA GLN A 261 1.73 5.24 -13.66
C GLN A 261 1.84 5.34 -12.13
N ILE A 262 2.59 4.41 -11.51
CA ILE A 262 2.81 4.41 -10.07
C ILE A 262 3.82 5.52 -9.73
N PRO A 263 3.46 6.58 -8.99
CA PRO A 263 4.33 7.73 -8.75
C PRO A 263 5.29 7.48 -7.59
N TYR A 264 6.23 6.53 -7.76
CA TYR A 264 7.22 6.22 -6.72
C TYR A 264 8.09 7.43 -6.36
N GLY A 265 8.23 7.65 -5.07
CA GLY A 265 8.97 8.79 -4.52
C GLY A 265 8.13 10.05 -4.33
N PHE A 266 6.83 10.00 -4.66
CA PHE A 266 5.92 11.08 -4.37
C PHE A 266 5.80 11.31 -2.85
N LEU A 267 5.89 12.58 -2.46
CA LEU A 267 5.60 13.07 -1.11
C LEU A 267 4.79 14.35 -1.26
N HIS A 268 3.60 14.37 -0.67
CA HIS A 268 2.79 15.56 -0.65
C HIS A 268 3.50 16.68 0.12
N ALA A 269 3.66 17.83 -0.54
CA ALA A 269 4.21 19.03 0.10
C ALA A 269 3.06 19.84 0.69
N PRO A 270 3.13 20.27 1.95
CA PRO A 270 2.14 21.16 2.54
C PRO A 270 1.99 22.43 1.69
N ASP A 271 0.77 22.71 1.23
CA ASP A 271 0.44 23.91 0.45
C ASP A 271 -0.42 24.83 1.31
N PRO A 272 0.03 26.07 1.60
CA PRO A 272 -0.77 27.06 2.33
C PRO A 272 -2.10 27.44 1.65
N ALA A 273 -2.19 27.26 0.33
CA ALA A 273 -3.40 27.52 -0.44
C ALA A 273 -4.41 26.37 -0.35
N GLU A 274 -3.99 25.18 0.13
CA GLU A 274 -4.89 24.04 0.30
C GLU A 274 -5.79 24.25 1.54
N PRO A 275 -7.08 23.90 1.46
CA PRO A 275 -7.99 24.04 2.60
C PRO A 275 -7.51 23.29 3.83
N GLN A 276 -7.57 23.93 5.01
CA GLN A 276 -7.08 23.35 6.28
C GLN A 276 -7.89 22.15 6.78
N ASN A 277 -9.03 21.90 6.20
CA ASN A 277 -9.94 20.79 6.46
C ASN A 277 -9.85 19.67 5.40
N LEU A 278 -8.83 19.68 4.50
CA LEU A 278 -8.51 18.61 3.54
C LEU A 278 -7.31 17.79 4.02
N PHE A 279 -7.54 16.54 4.42
CA PHE A 279 -6.49 15.60 4.84
C PHE A 279 -6.22 14.59 3.74
N ARG A 280 -5.02 14.60 3.14
CA ARG A 280 -4.57 13.63 2.11
C ARG A 280 -3.90 12.43 2.76
N LEU A 281 -4.40 11.21 2.49
CA LEU A 281 -4.01 9.99 3.20
C LEU A 281 -3.41 8.93 2.28
N GLY A 282 -2.59 8.05 2.86
CA GLY A 282 -2.00 6.93 2.13
C GLY A 282 -1.22 7.40 0.89
N ASP A 283 -1.50 6.83 -0.27
CA ASP A 283 -0.82 7.20 -1.52
C ASP A 283 -1.09 8.66 -1.96
N GLN A 284 -2.07 9.34 -1.38
CA GLN A 284 -2.28 10.78 -1.58
C GLN A 284 -1.32 11.62 -0.72
N ALA A 285 -0.76 11.06 0.35
CA ALA A 285 0.26 11.70 1.18
C ALA A 285 1.69 11.32 0.77
N GLY A 286 1.91 10.05 0.36
CA GLY A 286 3.22 9.61 -0.09
C GLY A 286 3.22 8.20 -0.67
N VAL A 287 4.05 7.98 -1.70
CA VAL A 287 4.16 6.69 -2.40
C VAL A 287 5.60 6.16 -2.32
N ILE A 288 5.77 5.09 -1.57
CA ILE A 288 7.06 4.40 -1.42
C ILE A 288 7.21 3.29 -2.48
N PRO A 289 8.43 3.01 -2.99
CA PRO A 289 8.68 1.79 -3.77
C PRO A 289 8.29 0.52 -3.03
N SER A 290 7.50 -0.34 -3.67
CA SER A 290 6.81 -1.45 -3.01
C SER A 290 7.72 -2.58 -2.52
N PHE A 291 8.98 -2.66 -2.97
CA PHE A 291 9.90 -3.73 -2.53
C PHE A 291 10.27 -3.65 -1.04
N THR A 292 10.05 -2.50 -0.37
CA THR A 292 10.28 -2.35 1.08
C THR A 292 9.15 -2.94 1.93
N GLY A 293 7.97 -3.15 1.33
CA GLY A 293 6.79 -3.64 2.04
C GLY A 293 6.07 -2.61 2.91
N ASP A 294 6.44 -1.31 2.85
CA ASP A 294 5.95 -0.28 3.79
C ASP A 294 4.71 0.49 3.35
N GLY A 295 4.21 0.27 2.14
CA GLY A 295 3.05 1.01 1.64
C GLY A 295 1.79 0.87 2.51
N MET A 296 1.58 -0.31 3.10
CA MET A 296 0.43 -0.54 3.98
C MET A 296 0.60 0.10 5.35
N SER A 297 1.80 0.07 5.94
CA SER A 297 2.07 0.76 7.21
C SER A 297 1.95 2.27 7.08
N ILE A 298 2.44 2.85 5.97
CA ILE A 298 2.28 4.29 5.69
C ILE A 298 0.79 4.66 5.55
N ALA A 299 -0.01 3.83 4.89
CA ALA A 299 -1.44 4.08 4.75
C ALA A 299 -2.15 4.10 6.10
N LEU A 300 -1.91 3.10 6.95
CA LEU A 300 -2.47 3.01 8.31
C LEU A 300 -1.97 4.16 9.20
N HIS A 301 -0.65 4.42 9.18
CA HIS A 301 -0.05 5.54 9.91
C HIS A 301 -0.69 6.88 9.55
N SER A 302 -0.84 7.14 8.24
CA SER A 302 -1.45 8.39 7.78
C SER A 302 -2.89 8.56 8.26
N GLY A 303 -3.68 7.49 8.29
CA GLY A 303 -5.06 7.52 8.78
C GLY A 303 -5.13 7.80 10.29
N CYS A 304 -4.36 7.06 11.10
CA CYS A 304 -4.30 7.26 12.56
C CYS A 304 -3.76 8.66 12.92
N LEU A 305 -2.67 9.12 12.27
CA LEU A 305 -2.09 10.43 12.51
C LEU A 305 -3.03 11.58 12.11
N ALA A 306 -3.74 11.45 10.97
CA ALA A 306 -4.69 12.44 10.52
C ALA A 306 -5.87 12.57 11.50
N THR A 307 -6.40 11.43 11.95
CA THR A 307 -7.49 11.41 12.92
C THR A 307 -7.06 11.99 14.26
N SER A 308 -5.91 11.58 14.77
CA SER A 308 -5.31 12.14 16.00
C SER A 308 -5.13 13.67 15.89
N THR A 309 -4.61 14.16 14.75
CA THR A 309 -4.45 15.59 14.50
C THR A 309 -5.80 16.32 14.45
N PHE A 310 -6.78 15.75 13.75
CA PHE A 310 -8.11 16.33 13.63
C PHE A 310 -8.84 16.39 14.98
N LEU A 311 -8.81 15.33 15.78
CA LEU A 311 -9.45 15.29 17.09
C LEU A 311 -8.81 16.26 18.08
N SER A 312 -7.50 16.50 17.99
CA SER A 312 -6.77 17.38 18.90
C SER A 312 -6.79 18.85 18.49
N LEU A 313 -6.74 19.14 17.18
CA LEU A 313 -6.50 20.49 16.64
C LEU A 313 -7.58 20.96 15.68
N GLY A 314 -8.59 20.14 15.33
CA GLY A 314 -9.62 20.48 14.35
C GLY A 314 -9.07 20.56 12.92
N HIS A 315 -9.42 21.62 12.20
CA HIS A 315 -9.03 21.88 10.81
C HIS A 315 -7.53 22.27 10.71
N ALA A 316 -6.64 21.32 10.92
CA ALA A 316 -5.20 21.51 10.95
C ALA A 316 -4.44 20.57 9.97
N SER A 317 -4.95 20.42 8.75
CA SER A 317 -4.37 19.51 7.74
C SER A 317 -2.93 19.88 7.39
N THR A 318 -2.55 21.16 7.39
CA THR A 318 -1.16 21.59 7.17
C THR A 318 -0.23 21.03 8.26
N VAL A 319 -0.67 20.98 9.53
CA VAL A 319 0.11 20.38 10.64
C VAL A 319 0.27 18.87 10.40
N PHE A 320 -0.83 18.20 10.03
CA PHE A 320 -0.80 16.79 9.65
C PHE A 320 0.16 16.53 8.48
N HIS A 321 0.05 17.29 7.38
CA HIS A 321 0.88 17.09 6.20
C HIS A 321 2.37 17.30 6.48
N ARG A 322 2.73 18.27 7.33
CA ARG A 322 4.13 18.45 7.79
C ARG A 322 4.62 17.26 8.60
N ARG A 323 3.80 16.75 9.51
CA ARG A 323 4.14 15.59 10.37
C ARG A 323 4.31 14.32 9.54
N ILE A 324 3.32 13.96 8.71
CA ILE A 324 3.41 12.75 7.90
C ILE A 324 4.59 12.81 6.92
N GLN A 325 4.86 13.97 6.30
CA GLN A 325 6.02 14.14 5.45
C GLN A 325 7.32 13.94 6.22
N ALA A 326 7.46 14.48 7.43
CA ALA A 326 8.64 14.30 8.27
C ALA A 326 8.82 12.82 8.63
N ASP A 327 7.75 12.13 9.03
CA ASP A 327 7.75 10.74 9.46
C ASP A 327 8.16 9.76 8.34
N ILE A 328 7.74 10.01 7.08
CA ILE A 328 7.98 9.05 5.97
C ILE A 328 9.08 9.47 4.99
N ARG A 329 9.60 10.71 5.06
CA ARG A 329 10.54 11.26 4.06
C ARG A 329 11.83 10.45 3.93
N ARG A 330 12.40 10.02 5.07
CA ARG A 330 13.67 9.26 5.08
C ARG A 330 13.53 7.94 4.37
N GLN A 331 12.50 7.17 4.72
CA GLN A 331 12.25 5.85 4.13
C GLN A 331 11.87 5.94 2.65
N VAL A 332 11.03 6.92 2.24
CA VAL A 332 10.68 7.12 0.83
C VAL A 332 11.93 7.47 -0.01
N ARG A 333 12.81 8.33 0.51
CA ARG A 333 14.07 8.69 -0.17
C ARG A 333 15.02 7.51 -0.29
N LEU A 334 15.22 6.74 0.79
CA LEU A 334 16.07 5.55 0.79
C LEU A 334 15.55 4.51 -0.20
N ALA A 335 14.26 4.19 -0.12
CA ALA A 335 13.63 3.24 -1.03
C ALA A 335 13.71 3.70 -2.50
N SER A 336 13.49 5.00 -2.77
CA SER A 336 13.61 5.55 -4.13
C SER A 336 15.04 5.48 -4.66
N PHE A 337 16.04 5.74 -3.82
CA PHE A 337 17.44 5.56 -4.18
C PHE A 337 17.76 4.10 -4.51
N MET A 338 17.38 3.17 -3.65
CA MET A 338 17.58 1.73 -3.89
C MET A 338 16.88 1.27 -5.16
N ASN A 339 15.64 1.72 -5.40
CA ASN A 339 14.91 1.41 -6.62
C ASN A 339 15.65 1.87 -7.89
N ARG A 340 16.28 3.06 -7.86
CA ARG A 340 17.12 3.53 -8.98
C ARG A 340 18.35 2.64 -9.18
N VAL A 341 19.00 2.22 -8.10
CA VAL A 341 20.17 1.34 -8.17
C VAL A 341 19.82 -0.01 -8.77
N VAL A 342 18.77 -0.68 -8.29
CA VAL A 342 18.39 -2.02 -8.77
C VAL A 342 17.79 -2.02 -10.19
N ARG A 343 17.37 -0.89 -10.71
CA ARG A 343 16.95 -0.75 -12.12
C ARG A 343 18.13 -0.90 -13.10
N GLN A 344 19.36 -0.63 -12.65
CA GLN A 344 20.59 -0.79 -13.46
C GLN A 344 21.16 -2.20 -13.29
N ALA A 345 21.69 -2.79 -14.38
CA ALA A 345 22.23 -4.15 -14.34
C ALA A 345 23.43 -4.28 -13.39
N SER A 346 24.35 -3.30 -13.39
CA SER A 346 25.48 -3.27 -12.45
C SER A 346 25.01 -3.12 -11.01
N GLY A 347 24.00 -2.27 -10.78
CA GLY A 347 23.41 -2.05 -9.45
C GLY A 347 22.75 -3.31 -8.89
N ARG A 348 22.02 -4.08 -9.69
CA ARG A 348 21.44 -5.37 -9.26
C ARG A 348 22.51 -6.35 -8.82
N LYS A 349 23.57 -6.51 -9.63
CA LYS A 349 24.71 -7.39 -9.30
C LYS A 349 25.42 -6.95 -8.02
N MET A 350 25.63 -5.65 -7.86
CA MET A 350 26.29 -5.07 -6.68
C MET A 350 25.44 -5.28 -5.41
N VAL A 351 24.14 -4.96 -5.45
CA VAL A 351 23.21 -5.14 -4.31
C VAL A 351 23.14 -6.61 -3.94
N PHE A 352 22.95 -7.49 -4.93
CA PHE A 352 22.90 -8.93 -4.68
C PHE A 352 24.21 -9.45 -4.09
N GLY A 353 25.36 -9.10 -4.68
CA GLY A 353 26.69 -9.48 -4.18
C GLY A 353 26.94 -9.02 -2.74
N LEU A 354 26.56 -7.80 -2.40
CA LEU A 354 26.63 -7.29 -1.03
C LEU A 354 25.75 -8.10 -0.07
N CYS A 355 24.50 -8.33 -0.43
CA CYS A 355 23.54 -9.09 0.39
C CYS A 355 24.00 -10.54 0.58
N ARG A 356 24.60 -11.17 -0.45
CA ARG A 356 25.13 -12.52 -0.38
C ARG A 356 26.37 -12.61 0.52
N ALA A 357 27.29 -11.63 0.41
CA ALA A 357 28.50 -11.58 1.22
C ALA A 357 28.24 -11.15 2.67
N TRP A 358 27.20 -10.35 2.89
CA TRP A 358 26.84 -9.83 4.20
C TRP A 358 25.31 -9.84 4.39
N PRO A 359 24.72 -10.99 4.78
CA PRO A 359 23.27 -11.13 4.98
C PRO A 359 22.67 -10.13 5.99
N ALA A 360 23.48 -9.70 6.99
CA ALA A 360 23.04 -8.68 7.94
C ALA A 360 22.70 -7.32 7.26
N ALA A 361 23.24 -7.04 6.06
CA ALA A 361 22.86 -5.85 5.30
C ALA A 361 21.37 -5.85 4.94
N MET A 362 20.79 -7.00 4.59
CA MET A 362 19.34 -7.11 4.32
C MET A 362 18.51 -6.79 5.56
N ARG A 363 18.94 -7.28 6.73
CA ARG A 363 18.28 -6.99 8.03
C ARG A 363 18.32 -5.49 8.35
N HIS A 364 19.48 -4.85 8.16
CA HIS A 364 19.64 -3.42 8.40
C HIS A 364 18.75 -2.59 7.46
N VAL A 365 18.71 -2.93 6.18
CA VAL A 365 17.84 -2.24 5.21
C VAL A 365 16.38 -2.43 5.59
N ALA A 366 15.95 -3.63 5.94
CA ALA A 366 14.60 -3.91 6.40
C ALA A 366 14.24 -3.10 7.66
N ALA A 367 15.18 -2.85 8.56
CA ALA A 367 14.97 -2.01 9.75
C ALA A 367 14.93 -0.51 9.41
N LEU A 368 15.78 -0.03 8.49
CA LEU A 368 15.90 1.39 8.16
C LEU A 368 14.73 1.97 7.35
N THR A 369 13.91 1.12 6.75
CA THR A 369 12.74 1.56 5.96
C THR A 369 11.46 1.65 6.80
N ARG A 370 11.51 1.40 8.11
CA ARG A 370 10.35 1.40 9.01
C ARG A 370 9.95 2.81 9.47
N VAL A 371 8.67 2.97 9.82
CA VAL A 371 8.19 4.15 10.56
C VAL A 371 8.79 4.11 11.96
N GLU A 372 9.34 5.21 12.42
CA GLU A 372 9.96 5.28 13.75
C GLU A 372 8.92 5.08 14.87
N ASP A 373 9.28 4.33 15.92
CA ASP A 373 8.39 4.03 17.06
C ASP A 373 7.79 5.29 17.69
N ALA A 374 8.57 6.36 17.83
CA ALA A 374 8.09 7.62 18.37
C ALA A 374 6.99 8.25 17.48
N SER A 375 7.07 8.10 16.15
CA SER A 375 6.06 8.56 15.21
C SER A 375 4.79 7.72 15.30
N MET A 376 4.97 6.41 15.45
CA MET A 376 3.86 5.47 15.65
C MET A 376 3.11 5.76 16.96
N GLN A 377 3.81 5.93 18.07
CA GLN A 377 3.20 6.26 19.35
C GLN A 377 2.38 7.57 19.30
N ARG A 378 2.91 8.63 18.67
CA ARG A 378 2.16 9.88 18.48
C ARG A 378 0.85 9.69 17.70
N ALA A 379 0.83 8.79 16.72
CA ALA A 379 -0.37 8.51 15.93
C ALA A 379 -1.42 7.71 16.71
N LEU A 380 -1.00 6.89 17.68
CA LEU A 380 -1.87 5.99 18.45
C LEU A 380 -2.40 6.61 19.76
N THR A 381 -1.67 7.54 20.38
CA THR A 381 -1.99 8.06 21.74
C THR A 381 -3.10 9.11 21.77
N ALA A 382 -3.49 9.70 20.67
CA ALA A 382 -4.55 10.72 20.62
C ALA A 382 -5.88 10.20 20.05
N SER A 383 -6.04 8.89 19.98
CA SER A 383 -7.20 8.23 19.38
C SER A 383 -7.95 7.31 20.37
#